data_44e79af9d416121883d891f515237513
#
_entry.id   44e79af9d416121883d891f515237513
#
_cell.length_a   1.000
_cell.length_b   1.000
_cell.length_c   1.000
_cell.angle_alpha   90.00
_cell.angle_beta   90.00
_cell.angle_gamma   90.00
#
_symmetry.space_group_name_H-M   'P 1'
#
loop_
_entity.id
_entity.type
_entity.pdbx_description
1 polymer ?
#
loop_
_entity_poly.entity_id
_entity_poly.type
_entity_poly.pdbx_seq_one_letter_code
_entity_poly.pdbx_strand_id
1 'polypeptide(L)'
;MSHAETHTNRVSSIKLALMARSAREKVGATLAADPIAIVGIGCRFPGGGNDPESFWSFLLESRTTVSPVPPDRWDARKWHGEGPDAVGLSTAAGASFLESVDTFDSGYFGIPPREADQMDPQQRIFLEVAVQAMEDAGIRFEDLRRSRTGVFVASYHNDYAQMLYRDPAAMDQRTLT
;
A
#
# COMPACT_ATOMS: atom_id res chain seq x y z
N MET A 1 -1.88 41.84 -16.18
CA MET A 1 -2.37 40.80 -15.26
C MET A 1 -2.98 39.71 -16.15
N SER A 2 -2.23 38.68 -16.42
CA SER A 2 -2.62 37.57 -17.30
C SER A 2 -2.95 36.37 -16.45
N HIS A 3 -4.22 35.94 -16.45
CA HIS A 3 -4.66 34.71 -15.85
C HIS A 3 -4.20 33.52 -16.75
N ALA A 4 -3.24 32.76 -16.29
CA ALA A 4 -2.92 31.48 -16.88
C ALA A 4 -4.00 30.46 -16.43
N GLU A 5 -4.93 30.14 -17.32
CA GLU A 5 -5.86 29.03 -17.15
C GLU A 5 -5.08 27.71 -17.21
N THR A 6 -4.99 27.04 -16.08
CA THR A 6 -4.48 25.67 -15.98
C THR A 6 -5.51 24.72 -16.59
N HIS A 7 -5.32 24.37 -17.85
CA HIS A 7 -6.08 23.27 -18.49
C HIS A 7 -5.72 21.94 -17.82
N THR A 8 -6.48 21.56 -16.80
CA THR A 8 -6.48 20.20 -16.27
C THR A 8 -7.08 19.30 -17.33
N ASN A 9 -6.25 18.47 -17.95
CA ASN A 9 -6.64 17.54 -19.01
C ASN A 9 -7.48 16.40 -18.38
N ARG A 10 -8.74 16.67 -18.04
CA ARG A 10 -9.69 15.66 -17.55
C ARG A 10 -10.00 14.71 -18.70
N VAL A 11 -9.43 13.52 -18.62
CA VAL A 11 -9.80 12.43 -19.52
C VAL A 11 -11.29 12.14 -19.27
N SER A 12 -12.11 12.37 -20.30
CA SER A 12 -13.57 12.15 -20.18
C SER A 12 -13.84 10.69 -19.82
N SER A 13 -14.85 10.45 -18.98
CA SER A 13 -15.28 9.10 -18.57
C SER A 13 -15.57 8.19 -19.78
N ILE A 14 -16.06 8.77 -20.87
CA ILE A 14 -16.27 8.08 -22.15
C ILE A 14 -14.95 7.62 -22.75
N LYS A 15 -13.91 8.46 -22.72
CA LYS A 15 -12.59 8.11 -23.25
C LYS A 15 -11.93 7.00 -22.42
N LEU A 16 -12.07 7.04 -21.09
CA LEU A 16 -11.64 5.98 -20.19
C LEU A 16 -12.37 4.66 -20.45
N ALA A 17 -13.69 4.70 -20.63
CA ALA A 17 -14.48 3.51 -20.97
C ALA A 17 -14.11 2.91 -22.33
N LEU A 18 -13.85 3.76 -23.34
CA LEU A 18 -13.38 3.32 -24.65
C LEU A 18 -11.97 2.71 -24.60
N MET A 19 -11.07 3.30 -23.81
CA MET A 19 -9.72 2.75 -23.60
C MET A 19 -9.77 1.41 -22.87
N ALA A 20 -10.60 1.28 -21.83
CA ALA A 20 -10.81 0.02 -21.12
C ALA A 20 -11.42 -1.06 -22.02
N ARG A 21 -12.38 -0.69 -22.88
CA ARG A 21 -12.96 -1.61 -23.86
C ARG A 21 -11.93 -2.06 -24.90
N SER A 22 -11.17 -1.13 -25.46
CA SER A 22 -10.09 -1.43 -26.42
C SER A 22 -8.98 -2.28 -25.81
N ALA A 23 -8.64 -2.05 -24.53
CA ALA A 23 -7.70 -2.90 -23.82
C ALA A 23 -8.24 -4.32 -23.61
N ARG A 24 -9.54 -4.46 -23.25
CA ARG A 24 -10.20 -5.77 -23.13
C ARG A 24 -10.24 -6.52 -24.46
N GLU A 25 -10.55 -5.84 -25.57
CA GLU A 25 -10.56 -6.45 -26.90
C GLU A 25 -9.17 -6.91 -27.33
N LYS A 26 -8.11 -6.14 -27.04
CA LYS A 26 -6.72 -6.52 -27.32
C LYS A 26 -6.24 -7.68 -26.47
N VAL A 27 -6.58 -7.70 -25.18
CA VAL A 27 -6.26 -8.80 -24.26
C VAL A 27 -7.03 -10.06 -24.66
N GLY A 28 -8.29 -9.95 -25.04
CA GLY A 28 -9.10 -11.09 -25.51
C GLY A 28 -8.62 -11.71 -26.82
N ALA A 29 -8.01 -10.91 -27.71
CA ALA A 29 -7.46 -11.42 -28.96
C ALA A 29 -6.09 -12.12 -28.81
N THR A 30 -5.39 -11.92 -27.68
CA THR A 30 -4.03 -12.47 -27.47
C THR A 30 -4.02 -13.71 -26.59
N LEU A 31 -5.10 -13.98 -25.85
CA LEU A 31 -5.17 -15.08 -24.88
C LEU A 31 -6.40 -15.95 -25.18
N ALA A 32 -6.21 -17.02 -25.93
CA ALA A 32 -6.99 -18.24 -25.80
C ALA A 32 -6.60 -18.95 -24.49
N ALA A 33 -6.53 -18.19 -23.39
CA ALA A 33 -6.20 -18.69 -22.06
C ALA A 33 -7.50 -18.83 -21.28
N ASP A 34 -7.57 -19.85 -20.45
CA ASP A 34 -8.65 -20.01 -19.49
C ASP A 34 -8.81 -18.72 -18.67
N PRO A 35 -10.03 -18.26 -18.41
CA PRO A 35 -10.26 -17.05 -17.66
C PRO A 35 -9.69 -17.19 -16.23
N ILE A 36 -8.99 -16.15 -15.75
CA ILE A 36 -8.48 -16.07 -14.39
C ILE A 36 -9.53 -15.34 -13.55
N ALA A 37 -10.00 -15.98 -12.47
CA ALA A 37 -10.93 -15.39 -11.53
C ALA A 37 -10.18 -14.74 -10.36
N ILE A 38 -10.58 -13.53 -9.98
CA ILE A 38 -10.26 -12.95 -8.68
C ILE A 38 -11.30 -13.50 -7.71
N VAL A 39 -10.84 -14.26 -6.70
CA VAL A 39 -11.72 -14.98 -5.77
C VAL A 39 -11.79 -14.35 -4.39
N GLY A 40 -10.87 -13.44 -4.05
CA GLY A 40 -10.87 -12.70 -2.81
C GLY A 40 -10.03 -11.44 -2.91
N ILE A 41 -10.39 -10.43 -2.15
CA ILE A 41 -9.73 -9.12 -2.10
C ILE A 41 -9.55 -8.71 -0.64
N GLY A 42 -8.32 -8.33 -0.28
CA GLY A 42 -8.00 -7.63 0.96
C GLY A 42 -7.34 -6.30 0.63
N CYS A 43 -7.61 -5.28 1.43
CA CYS A 43 -6.98 -3.98 1.22
C CYS A 43 -6.83 -3.19 2.52
N ARG A 44 -5.84 -2.28 2.53
CA ARG A 44 -5.65 -1.31 3.60
C ARG A 44 -5.14 -0.01 3.00
N PHE A 45 -6.04 0.97 2.92
CA PHE A 45 -5.76 2.29 2.37
C PHE A 45 -6.00 3.38 3.40
N PRO A 46 -5.29 4.52 3.29
CA PRO A 46 -5.58 5.69 4.12
C PRO A 46 -7.05 6.14 4.01
N GLY A 47 -7.57 6.74 5.09
CA GLY A 47 -8.94 7.27 5.12
C GLY A 47 -10.02 6.24 5.41
N GLY A 48 -9.65 5.14 6.07
CA GLY A 48 -10.59 4.11 6.51
C GLY A 48 -10.93 3.07 5.44
N GLY A 49 -10.19 3.02 4.33
CA GLY A 49 -10.36 2.00 3.28
C GLY A 49 -9.74 0.66 3.70
N ASN A 50 -10.22 0.05 4.78
CA ASN A 50 -9.68 -1.18 5.36
C ASN A 50 -10.33 -2.46 4.84
N ASP A 51 -11.32 -2.33 3.98
CA ASP A 51 -12.00 -3.39 3.26
C ASP A 51 -12.49 -2.87 1.90
N PRO A 52 -12.85 -3.74 0.94
CA PRO A 52 -13.26 -3.33 -0.40
C PRO A 52 -14.50 -2.42 -0.43
N GLU A 53 -15.44 -2.61 0.50
CA GLU A 53 -16.68 -1.84 0.54
C GLU A 53 -16.44 -0.41 1.05
N SER A 54 -15.69 -0.27 2.14
CA SER A 54 -15.30 1.05 2.67
C SER A 54 -14.44 1.82 1.69
N PHE A 55 -13.51 1.14 1.00
CA PHE A 55 -12.69 1.75 -0.03
C PHE A 55 -13.53 2.20 -1.25
N TRP A 56 -14.50 1.39 -1.67
CA TRP A 56 -15.42 1.77 -2.73
C TRP A 56 -16.27 2.99 -2.38
N SER A 57 -16.82 3.02 -1.16
CA SER A 57 -17.57 4.17 -0.64
C SER A 57 -16.72 5.45 -0.62
N PHE A 58 -15.46 5.33 -0.16
CA PHE A 58 -14.49 6.42 -0.19
C PHE A 58 -14.28 7.00 -1.60
N LEU A 59 -14.18 6.13 -2.62
CA LEU A 59 -14.02 6.55 -4.01
C LEU A 59 -15.27 7.25 -4.56
N LEU A 60 -16.46 6.72 -4.25
CA LEU A 60 -17.72 7.33 -4.68
C LEU A 60 -17.94 8.73 -4.10
N GLU A 61 -17.53 8.93 -2.86
CA GLU A 61 -17.62 10.22 -2.18
C GLU A 61 -16.54 11.22 -2.63
N SER A 62 -15.59 10.80 -3.46
CA SER A 62 -14.49 11.62 -3.96
C SER A 62 -13.69 12.29 -2.84
N ARG A 63 -13.52 11.59 -1.70
CA ARG A 63 -12.74 12.08 -0.55
C ARG A 63 -11.26 12.14 -0.87
N THR A 64 -10.54 13.01 -0.16
CA THR A 64 -9.08 13.03 -0.13
C THR A 64 -8.55 12.55 1.22
N THR A 65 -7.43 11.87 1.20
CA THR A 65 -6.73 11.40 2.41
C THR A 65 -5.48 12.21 2.71
N VAL A 66 -5.15 13.16 1.83
CA VAL A 66 -3.96 14.00 2.04
C VAL A 66 -4.17 14.88 3.27
N SER A 67 -3.30 14.72 4.24
CA SER A 67 -3.30 15.43 5.51
C SER A 67 -1.88 15.87 5.87
N PRO A 68 -1.71 16.86 6.77
CA PRO A 68 -0.41 17.10 7.38
C PRO A 68 0.15 15.84 8.03
N VAL A 69 1.48 15.77 8.14
CA VAL A 69 2.14 14.64 8.82
C VAL A 69 1.66 14.54 10.25
N PRO A 70 1.14 13.38 10.70
CA PRO A 70 0.72 13.19 12.07
C PRO A 70 1.92 13.31 13.04
N PRO A 71 1.73 13.90 14.23
CA PRO A 71 2.83 14.17 15.17
C PRO A 71 3.54 12.92 15.69
N ASP A 72 2.86 11.78 15.69
CA ASP A 72 3.37 10.46 16.09
C ASP A 72 4.26 9.82 15.02
N ARG A 73 4.28 10.37 13.80
CA ARG A 73 5.14 9.87 12.72
C ARG A 73 6.51 10.56 12.75
N TRP A 74 6.55 11.86 12.53
CA TRP A 74 7.76 12.68 12.69
C TRP A 74 7.41 14.16 12.77
N ASP A 75 8.33 14.97 13.29
CA ASP A 75 8.18 16.43 13.30
C ASP A 75 8.44 17.01 11.88
N ALA A 76 7.36 17.16 11.11
CA ALA A 76 7.42 17.66 9.73
C ALA A 76 8.10 19.03 9.61
N ARG A 77 8.02 19.88 10.64
CA ARG A 77 8.62 21.22 10.63
C ARG A 77 10.14 21.19 10.50
N LYS A 78 10.78 20.10 10.95
CA LYS A 78 12.23 19.91 10.84
C LYS A 78 12.68 19.52 9.44
N TRP A 79 11.76 18.98 8.63
CA TRP A 79 12.06 18.38 7.36
C TRP A 79 11.35 19.06 6.18
N HIS A 80 10.55 20.09 6.47
CA HIS A 80 9.88 20.86 5.44
C HIS A 80 10.65 22.14 5.13
N GLY A 81 10.79 22.47 3.84
CA GLY A 81 11.39 23.71 3.38
C GLY A 81 11.00 24.04 1.96
N GLU A 82 10.96 25.31 1.66
CA GLU A 82 10.61 25.84 0.34
C GLU A 82 11.78 26.69 -0.22
N GLY A 83 11.87 26.72 -1.55
CA GLY A 83 12.85 27.53 -2.26
C GLY A 83 14.20 26.84 -2.50
N PRO A 84 15.12 27.52 -3.22
CA PRO A 84 16.36 26.95 -3.69
C PRO A 84 17.37 26.61 -2.58
N ASP A 85 17.23 27.21 -1.40
CA ASP A 85 18.12 27.00 -0.25
C ASP A 85 17.66 25.83 0.66
N ALA A 86 16.53 25.20 0.35
CA ALA A 86 15.97 24.08 1.11
C ALA A 86 16.66 22.72 0.80
N VAL A 87 17.99 22.71 0.77
CA VAL A 87 18.77 21.51 0.47
C VAL A 87 18.56 20.45 1.55
N GLY A 88 18.17 19.24 1.14
CA GLY A 88 17.92 18.13 2.07
C GLY A 88 16.57 18.19 2.78
N LEU A 89 15.71 19.14 2.44
CA LEU A 89 14.35 19.27 2.95
C LEU A 89 13.32 18.84 1.92
N SER A 90 12.14 18.47 2.39
CA SER A 90 11.00 18.12 1.56
C SER A 90 10.10 19.32 1.33
N THR A 91 9.64 19.53 0.11
CA THR A 91 8.59 20.51 -0.21
C THR A 91 7.18 19.97 0.04
N ALA A 92 7.03 18.66 0.28
CA ALA A 92 5.74 18.05 0.58
C ALA A 92 5.32 18.37 2.01
N ALA A 93 4.23 19.13 2.15
CA ALA A 93 3.67 19.51 3.44
C ALA A 93 2.75 18.44 4.04
N GLY A 94 2.36 17.42 3.25
CA GLY A 94 1.45 16.37 3.67
C GLY A 94 1.52 15.15 2.75
N ALA A 95 0.89 14.09 3.21
CA ALA A 95 0.75 12.83 2.49
C ALA A 95 -0.51 12.09 2.95
N SER A 96 -0.75 10.90 2.41
CA SER A 96 -1.80 10.01 2.90
C SER A 96 -1.20 9.00 3.86
N PHE A 97 -1.73 8.94 5.07
CA PHE A 97 -1.23 8.08 6.14
C PHE A 97 -2.24 7.01 6.50
N LEU A 98 -1.76 5.79 6.73
CA LEU A 98 -2.55 4.78 7.41
C LEU A 98 -2.69 5.17 8.89
N GLU A 99 -3.83 4.87 9.51
CA GLU A 99 -4.12 5.21 10.90
C GLU A 99 -3.16 4.51 11.85
N SER A 100 -2.88 3.23 11.61
CA SER A 100 -1.93 2.44 12.40
C SER A 100 -1.03 1.62 11.47
N VAL A 101 0.26 1.60 11.81
CA VAL A 101 1.30 0.80 11.13
C VAL A 101 2.17 0.02 12.11
N ASP A 102 1.93 0.21 13.41
CA ASP A 102 2.70 -0.32 14.52
C ASP A 102 1.98 -1.47 15.25
N THR A 103 0.69 -1.66 14.99
CA THR A 103 -0.07 -2.78 15.52
C THR A 103 0.07 -4.01 14.62
N PHE A 104 0.36 -5.16 15.22
CA PHE A 104 0.48 -6.44 14.53
C PHE A 104 0.29 -7.59 15.52
N ASP A 105 -0.62 -8.50 15.21
CA ASP A 105 -0.80 -9.71 16.03
C ASP A 105 0.24 -10.77 15.68
N SER A 106 1.43 -10.62 16.23
CA SER A 106 2.54 -11.56 16.01
C SER A 106 2.21 -12.98 16.49
N GLY A 107 1.37 -13.10 17.53
CA GLY A 107 0.93 -14.38 18.08
C GLY A 107 0.08 -15.17 17.08
N TYR A 108 -0.83 -14.50 16.38
CA TYR A 108 -1.64 -15.11 15.32
C TYR A 108 -0.78 -15.72 14.21
N PHE A 109 0.30 -15.04 13.82
CA PHE A 109 1.21 -15.49 12.78
C PHE A 109 2.31 -16.44 13.28
N GLY A 110 2.37 -16.71 14.60
CA GLY A 110 3.43 -17.52 15.20
C GLY A 110 4.82 -16.88 15.11
N ILE A 111 4.88 -15.57 14.99
CA ILE A 111 6.11 -14.77 14.90
C ILE A 111 6.49 -14.30 16.30
N PRO A 112 7.74 -14.52 16.77
CA PRO A 112 8.18 -14.00 18.06
C PRO A 112 8.08 -12.47 18.10
N PRO A 113 7.65 -11.84 19.22
CA PRO A 113 7.50 -10.39 19.31
C PRO A 113 8.76 -9.61 18.89
N ARG A 114 9.94 -10.06 19.31
CA ARG A 114 11.20 -9.43 18.93
C ARG A 114 11.46 -9.46 17.40
N GLU A 115 11.07 -10.52 16.73
CA GLU A 115 11.16 -10.63 15.28
C GLU A 115 10.14 -9.71 14.61
N ALA A 116 8.91 -9.66 15.13
CA ALA A 116 7.86 -8.76 14.65
C ALA A 116 8.26 -7.28 14.74
N ASP A 117 8.99 -6.89 15.80
CA ASP A 117 9.51 -5.52 15.96
C ASP A 117 10.55 -5.16 14.89
N GLN A 118 11.27 -6.15 14.37
CA GLN A 118 12.27 -5.96 13.32
C GLN A 118 11.71 -6.04 11.90
N MET A 119 10.48 -6.56 11.75
CA MET A 119 9.81 -6.63 10.46
C MET A 119 9.41 -5.24 9.97
N ASP A 120 9.66 -4.96 8.69
CA ASP A 120 9.12 -3.77 8.04
C ASP A 120 7.59 -3.72 8.21
N PRO A 121 7.01 -2.58 8.59
CA PRO A 121 5.55 -2.40 8.63
C PRO A 121 4.83 -2.86 7.36
N GLN A 122 5.44 -2.72 6.18
CA GLN A 122 4.89 -3.21 4.92
C GLN A 122 4.69 -4.73 4.93
N GLN A 123 5.64 -5.48 5.51
CA GLN A 123 5.54 -6.95 5.60
C GLN A 123 4.42 -7.35 6.56
N ARG A 124 4.32 -6.69 7.71
CA ARG A 124 3.28 -6.95 8.72
C ARG A 124 1.89 -6.69 8.15
N ILE A 125 1.68 -5.53 7.54
CA ILE A 125 0.43 -5.15 6.89
C ILE A 125 0.09 -6.12 5.75
N PHE A 126 1.09 -6.51 4.95
CA PHE A 126 0.88 -7.48 3.87
C PHE A 126 0.37 -8.83 4.38
N LEU A 127 0.92 -9.34 5.47
CA LEU A 127 0.45 -10.58 6.08
C LEU A 127 -1.02 -10.48 6.52
N GLU A 128 -1.40 -9.39 7.18
CA GLU A 128 -2.79 -9.17 7.60
C GLU A 128 -3.75 -9.04 6.41
N VAL A 129 -3.36 -8.27 5.39
CA VAL A 129 -4.18 -8.10 4.18
C VAL A 129 -4.28 -9.40 3.38
N ALA A 130 -3.23 -10.24 3.38
CA ALA A 130 -3.28 -11.55 2.75
C ALA A 130 -4.28 -12.48 3.45
N VAL A 131 -4.34 -12.43 4.79
CA VAL A 131 -5.38 -13.15 5.57
C VAL A 131 -6.77 -12.67 5.18
N GLN A 132 -6.99 -11.36 5.17
CA GLN A 132 -8.29 -10.78 4.77
C GLN A 132 -8.73 -11.23 3.37
N ALA A 133 -7.80 -11.23 2.40
CA ALA A 133 -8.11 -11.71 1.05
C ALA A 133 -8.47 -13.21 1.00
N MET A 134 -7.84 -14.03 1.83
CA MET A 134 -8.16 -15.46 1.93
C MET A 134 -9.51 -15.69 2.62
N GLU A 135 -9.80 -14.93 3.67
CA GLU A 135 -11.09 -14.97 4.36
C GLU A 135 -12.23 -14.56 3.43
N ASP A 136 -12.04 -13.48 2.66
CA ASP A 136 -13.00 -13.03 1.63
C ASP A 136 -13.23 -14.10 0.55
N ALA A 137 -12.17 -14.82 0.16
CA ALA A 137 -12.24 -15.96 -0.77
C ALA A 137 -12.85 -17.23 -0.16
N GLY A 138 -13.05 -17.30 1.16
CA GLY A 138 -13.44 -18.54 1.86
C GLY A 138 -12.35 -19.63 1.83
N ILE A 139 -11.08 -19.26 1.66
CA ILE A 139 -9.93 -20.16 1.60
C ILE A 139 -9.27 -20.25 2.97
N ARG A 140 -9.09 -21.48 3.47
CA ARG A 140 -8.38 -21.73 4.72
C ARG A 140 -6.88 -21.89 4.49
N PHE A 141 -6.05 -21.50 5.46
CA PHE A 141 -4.59 -21.68 5.38
C PHE A 141 -4.17 -23.15 5.16
N GLU A 142 -4.89 -24.09 5.76
CA GLU A 142 -4.61 -25.50 5.59
C GLU A 142 -4.75 -25.95 4.13
N ASP A 143 -5.67 -25.34 3.39
CA ASP A 143 -5.93 -25.70 1.99
C ASP A 143 -4.79 -25.23 1.07
N LEU A 144 -4.02 -24.20 1.50
CA LEU A 144 -2.84 -23.73 0.78
C LEU A 144 -1.61 -24.61 0.98
N ARG A 145 -1.56 -25.40 2.07
CA ARG A 145 -0.43 -26.30 2.32
C ARG A 145 -0.30 -27.32 1.21
N ARG A 146 0.86 -27.36 0.57
CA ARG A 146 1.17 -28.25 -0.57
C ARG A 146 0.33 -27.98 -1.83
N SER A 147 -0.35 -26.85 -1.90
CA SER A 147 -1.01 -26.41 -3.12
C SER A 147 0.01 -25.82 -4.12
N ARG A 148 -0.43 -25.60 -5.36
CA ARG A 148 0.36 -24.92 -6.38
C ARG A 148 0.10 -23.41 -6.33
N THR A 149 0.27 -22.81 -5.16
CA THR A 149 0.04 -21.38 -4.94
C THR A 149 1.35 -20.62 -5.06
N GLY A 150 1.35 -19.55 -5.85
CA GLY A 150 2.45 -18.61 -5.94
C GLY A 150 2.11 -17.32 -5.17
N VAL A 151 3.13 -16.66 -4.62
CA VAL A 151 3.02 -15.35 -3.98
C VAL A 151 3.82 -14.34 -4.80
N PHE A 152 3.17 -13.25 -5.23
CA PHE A 152 3.79 -12.20 -6.02
C PHE A 152 3.57 -10.87 -5.32
N VAL A 153 4.65 -10.26 -4.85
CA VAL A 153 4.61 -9.00 -4.07
C VAL A 153 5.45 -7.95 -4.77
N ALA A 154 4.95 -6.72 -4.82
CA ALA A 154 5.70 -5.56 -5.24
C ALA A 154 5.93 -4.66 -4.03
N SER A 155 7.20 -4.33 -3.76
CA SER A 155 7.60 -3.35 -2.75
C SER A 155 8.57 -2.37 -3.39
N TYR A 156 8.45 -1.08 -3.05
CA TYR A 156 9.27 -0.03 -3.67
C TYR A 156 10.34 0.51 -2.74
N HIS A 157 10.04 0.68 -1.45
CA HIS A 157 10.96 1.23 -0.46
C HIS A 157 11.41 0.17 0.55
N ASN A 158 12.65 0.32 1.03
CA ASN A 158 13.24 -0.50 2.08
C ASN A 158 13.87 0.40 3.17
N ASP A 159 13.16 1.44 3.56
CA ASP A 159 13.69 2.47 4.47
C ASP A 159 13.77 1.95 5.91
N TYR A 160 12.91 1.02 6.28
CA TYR A 160 12.90 0.41 7.60
C TYR A 160 14.19 -0.38 7.87
N ALA A 161 14.68 -1.14 6.89
CA ALA A 161 15.97 -1.82 7.01
C ALA A 161 17.12 -0.82 7.22
N GLN A 162 17.08 0.35 6.56
CA GLN A 162 18.09 1.39 6.77
C GLN A 162 18.06 1.96 8.19
N MET A 163 16.88 2.06 8.80
CA MET A 163 16.76 2.47 10.20
C MET A 163 17.37 1.42 11.13
N LEU A 164 17.10 0.14 10.92
CA LEU A 164 17.67 -0.96 11.69
C LEU A 164 19.22 -1.00 11.58
N TYR A 165 19.76 -0.80 10.38
CA TYR A 165 21.22 -0.77 10.17
C TYR A 165 21.95 0.37 10.91
N ARG A 166 21.25 1.41 11.33
CA ARG A 166 21.82 2.51 12.14
C ARG A 166 22.01 2.13 13.61
N ASP A 167 21.34 1.10 14.08
CA ASP A 167 21.50 0.57 15.43
C ASP A 167 21.95 -0.90 15.39
N PRO A 168 23.25 -1.16 15.32
CA PRO A 168 23.79 -2.53 15.28
C PRO A 168 23.39 -3.39 16.49
N ALA A 169 23.02 -2.77 17.63
CA ALA A 169 22.58 -3.49 18.81
C ALA A 169 21.16 -4.04 18.67
N ALA A 170 20.36 -3.47 17.79
CA ALA A 170 19.02 -3.95 17.44
C ALA A 170 19.05 -5.13 16.44
N MET A 171 20.19 -5.35 15.76
CA MET A 171 20.32 -6.37 14.73
C MET A 171 20.64 -7.75 15.33
N ASP A 172 20.00 -8.77 14.80
CA ASP A 172 20.39 -10.17 15.02
C ASP A 172 20.52 -10.91 13.67
N GLN A 173 20.84 -12.23 13.72
CA GLN A 173 21.02 -13.03 12.50
C GLN A 173 19.78 -13.11 11.62
N ARG A 174 18.60 -12.82 12.14
CA ARG A 174 17.32 -12.86 11.41
C ARG A 174 16.96 -11.54 10.73
N THR A 175 17.58 -10.44 11.18
CA THR A 175 17.40 -9.12 10.56
C THR A 175 17.97 -9.06 9.14
N LEU A 176 18.83 -10.01 8.76
CA LEU A 176 19.53 -10.07 7.48
C LEU A 176 18.91 -11.06 6.48
N THR A 177 17.84 -11.73 6.83
CA THR A 177 17.11 -12.68 5.97
C THR A 177 15.76 -12.16 5.56
#